data_5a4be4bd54f9275ca12d6705c4af3412
#
_entry.id   5a4be4bd54f9275ca12d6705c4af3412
#
_cell.length_a   1.000
_cell.length_b   1.000
_cell.length_c   1.000
_cell.angle_alpha   90.00
_cell.angle_beta   90.00
_cell.angle_gamma   90.00
#
_symmetry.space_group_name_H-M   'P 1'
#
loop_
_entity.id
_entity.type
_entity.pdbx_description
1 polymer ?
#
loop_
_entity_poly.entity_id
_entity_poly.type
_entity_poly.pdbx_seq_one_letter_code
_entity_poly.pdbx_strand_id
1 'polypeptide(L)'
;GATVVNIPDTTGYCLPEEFGAKIKYLFDYVNGIQNAIIATHCHNDLGMATANTMAGIMNGARQAEVTINGIGERAGNRSMEEVVMILKSHKELNIDTNINTRKIYPASRMVSSLMNMPIQPNKAIVGRNAFAHSSGIHQDGVLKNAQTYEIIDPHDVGIDENSIILTARSGRAALKHRLEILGIELSQEKLDKVYEDFLKLA
;
A
#
# COMPACT_ATOMS: atom_id res chain seq x y z
N GLY A 1 27.84 24.41 3.42
CA GLY A 1 27.49 23.04 3.26
C GLY A 1 26.05 22.82 2.82
N ALA A 2 25.74 21.64 2.30
CA ALA A 2 24.39 21.24 1.94
C ALA A 2 23.60 20.96 3.23
N THR A 3 22.32 21.33 3.25
CA THR A 3 21.40 20.94 4.33
C THR A 3 20.82 19.55 4.13
N VAL A 4 20.70 19.12 2.87
CA VAL A 4 20.25 17.77 2.50
C VAL A 4 21.22 17.19 1.49
N VAL A 5 21.57 15.92 1.67
CA VAL A 5 22.37 15.13 0.72
C VAL A 5 21.51 13.95 0.25
N ASN A 6 21.18 13.95 -1.03
CA ASN A 6 20.33 12.93 -1.63
C ASN A 6 21.18 11.78 -2.18
N ILE A 7 20.84 10.57 -1.80
CA ILE A 7 21.54 9.33 -2.21
C ILE A 7 20.60 8.55 -3.14
N PRO A 8 20.90 8.51 -4.46
CA PRO A 8 20.06 7.81 -5.40
C PRO A 8 20.47 6.35 -5.62
N ASP A 9 19.48 5.49 -5.79
CA ASP A 9 19.59 4.23 -6.52
C ASP A 9 18.99 4.45 -7.92
N THR A 10 19.78 5.06 -8.79
CA THR A 10 19.36 5.64 -10.08
C THR A 10 18.82 4.60 -11.05
N THR A 11 19.32 3.37 -11.00
CA THR A 11 18.93 2.28 -11.90
C THR A 11 18.02 1.25 -11.22
N GLY A 12 17.65 1.47 -9.95
CA GLY A 12 16.83 0.54 -9.19
C GLY A 12 17.46 -0.85 -9.02
N TYR A 13 18.80 -0.90 -8.92
CA TYR A 13 19.57 -2.14 -8.96
C TYR A 13 19.94 -2.68 -7.58
N CYS A 14 20.08 -1.81 -6.57
CA CYS A 14 20.49 -2.23 -5.24
C CYS A 14 19.51 -3.18 -4.58
N LEU A 15 20.03 -4.13 -3.81
CA LEU A 15 19.26 -4.88 -2.82
C LEU A 15 19.10 -4.03 -1.55
N PRO A 16 18.04 -4.26 -0.73
CA PRO A 16 17.78 -3.45 0.46
C PRO A 16 18.95 -3.42 1.46
N GLU A 17 19.57 -4.56 1.73
CA GLU A 17 20.72 -4.64 2.63
C GLU A 17 21.92 -3.84 2.09
N GLU A 18 22.16 -3.92 0.79
CA GLU A 18 23.25 -3.18 0.14
C GLU A 18 23.01 -1.67 0.22
N PHE A 19 21.79 -1.22 -0.10
CA PHE A 19 21.45 0.20 -0.06
C PHE A 19 21.49 0.74 1.38
N GLY A 20 20.94 -0.01 2.34
CA GLY A 20 21.01 0.33 3.76
C GLY A 20 22.45 0.44 4.28
N ALA A 21 23.30 -0.50 3.89
CA ALA A 21 24.72 -0.47 4.26
C ALA A 21 25.46 0.74 3.69
N LYS A 22 25.14 1.18 2.45
CA LYS A 22 25.69 2.41 1.86
C LYS A 22 25.28 3.66 2.66
N ILE A 23 24.01 3.75 3.08
CA ILE A 23 23.55 4.86 3.92
C ILE A 23 24.29 4.85 5.28
N LYS A 24 24.35 3.69 5.91
CA LYS A 24 25.09 3.54 7.19
C LYS A 24 26.56 3.93 7.04
N TYR A 25 27.20 3.52 5.95
CA TYR A 25 28.59 3.86 5.67
C TYR A 25 28.84 5.38 5.66
N LEU A 26 27.91 6.17 5.12
CA LEU A 26 28.02 7.63 5.11
C LEU A 26 28.06 8.18 6.54
N PHE A 27 27.22 7.68 7.44
CA PHE A 27 27.20 8.10 8.83
C PHE A 27 28.46 7.67 9.59
N ASP A 28 28.99 6.49 9.29
CA ASP A 28 30.15 5.93 10.00
C ASP A 28 31.47 6.59 9.55
N TYR A 29 31.59 7.02 8.28
CA TYR A 29 32.90 7.39 7.70
C TYR A 29 33.00 8.78 7.09
N VAL A 30 31.88 9.49 6.87
CA VAL A 30 31.91 10.84 6.29
C VAL A 30 31.88 11.91 7.36
N ASN A 31 32.99 12.59 7.56
CA ASN A 31 33.09 13.67 8.53
C ASN A 31 32.09 14.80 8.23
N GLY A 32 31.34 15.20 9.24
CA GLY A 32 30.37 16.29 9.14
C GLY A 32 29.01 15.89 8.53
N ILE A 33 28.80 14.61 8.20
CA ILE A 33 27.52 14.13 7.64
C ILE A 33 26.34 14.36 8.59
N GLN A 34 26.61 14.39 9.90
CA GLN A 34 25.61 14.66 10.94
C GLN A 34 25.04 16.09 10.87
N ASN A 35 25.66 16.99 10.12
CA ASN A 35 25.19 18.35 9.88
C ASN A 35 24.23 18.45 8.69
N ALA A 36 23.95 17.34 8.00
CA ALA A 36 23.06 17.28 6.86
C ALA A 36 22.02 16.17 7.06
N ILE A 37 20.87 16.32 6.44
CA ILE A 37 19.86 15.27 6.33
C ILE A 37 20.23 14.38 5.15
N ILE A 38 20.30 13.07 5.36
CA ILE A 38 20.40 12.13 4.26
C ILE A 38 19.01 11.84 3.72
N ALA A 39 18.84 12.04 2.42
CA ALA A 39 17.65 11.70 1.66
C ALA A 39 17.89 10.45 0.80
N THR A 40 16.86 9.64 0.61
CA THR A 40 16.89 8.49 -0.30
C THR A 40 16.09 8.79 -1.56
N HIS A 41 16.61 8.35 -2.71
CA HIS A 41 15.95 8.43 -4.01
C HIS A 41 16.10 7.10 -4.76
N CYS A 42 15.08 6.23 -4.71
CA CYS A 42 15.17 4.88 -5.27
C CYS A 42 14.23 4.70 -6.46
N HIS A 43 14.73 4.15 -7.57
CA HIS A 43 13.95 3.71 -8.70
C HIS A 43 13.49 2.25 -8.56
N ASN A 44 12.49 1.86 -9.33
CA ASN A 44 11.74 0.61 -9.12
C ASN A 44 11.98 -0.45 -10.20
N ASP A 45 13.10 -0.40 -10.90
CA ASP A 45 13.38 -1.27 -12.05
C ASP A 45 13.34 -2.77 -11.69
N LEU A 46 13.81 -3.14 -10.51
CA LEU A 46 13.72 -4.50 -9.97
C LEU A 46 12.61 -4.68 -8.91
N GLY A 47 11.72 -3.70 -8.76
CA GLY A 47 10.64 -3.78 -7.77
C GLY A 47 11.07 -3.54 -6.32
N MET A 48 12.28 -2.99 -6.09
CA MET A 48 12.87 -2.84 -4.74
C MET A 48 12.81 -1.40 -4.19
N ALA A 49 12.23 -0.45 -4.93
CA ALA A 49 12.29 0.97 -4.55
C ALA A 49 11.79 1.26 -3.13
N THR A 50 10.65 0.72 -2.75
CA THR A 50 10.09 0.89 -1.40
C THR A 50 10.95 0.20 -0.34
N ALA A 51 11.40 -1.02 -0.60
CA ALA A 51 12.26 -1.77 0.31
C ALA A 51 13.62 -1.08 0.52
N ASN A 52 14.24 -0.58 -0.55
CA ASN A 52 15.50 0.18 -0.48
C ASN A 52 15.31 1.49 0.29
N THR A 53 14.22 2.22 0.04
CA THR A 53 13.90 3.43 0.79
C THR A 53 13.76 3.15 2.28
N MET A 54 13.03 2.10 2.65
CA MET A 54 12.90 1.70 4.05
C MET A 54 14.24 1.27 4.67
N ALA A 55 15.06 0.52 3.93
CA ALA A 55 16.41 0.16 4.38
C ALA A 55 17.27 1.41 4.63
N GLY A 56 17.18 2.42 3.77
CA GLY A 56 17.86 3.71 3.98
C GLY A 56 17.37 4.44 5.23
N ILE A 57 16.04 4.50 5.44
CA ILE A 57 15.43 5.11 6.64
C ILE A 57 15.89 4.40 7.90
N MET A 58 15.89 3.08 7.93
CA MET A 58 16.32 2.27 9.07
C MET A 58 17.83 2.43 9.37
N ASN A 59 18.62 2.84 8.38
CA ASN A 59 20.04 3.10 8.52
C ASN A 59 20.40 4.58 8.66
N GLY A 60 19.45 5.45 8.97
CA GLY A 60 19.72 6.83 9.38
C GLY A 60 19.19 7.91 8.45
N ALA A 61 18.74 7.61 7.22
CA ALA A 61 18.09 8.60 6.37
C ALA A 61 16.83 9.15 7.06
N ARG A 62 16.56 10.45 6.87
CA ARG A 62 15.39 11.12 7.47
C ARG A 62 14.57 11.89 6.46
N GLN A 63 14.91 11.78 5.20
CA GLN A 63 14.10 12.25 4.09
C GLN A 63 13.97 11.13 3.06
N ALA A 64 12.77 10.94 2.53
CA ALA A 64 12.50 10.07 1.40
C ALA A 64 11.83 10.87 0.29
N GLU A 65 12.42 10.89 -0.88
CA GLU A 65 11.80 11.45 -2.06
C GLU A 65 10.87 10.41 -2.67
N VAL A 66 9.60 10.65 -2.66
CA VAL A 66 8.54 9.71 -3.03
C VAL A 66 7.64 10.27 -4.10
N THR A 67 6.92 9.41 -4.82
CA THR A 67 5.93 9.83 -5.80
C THR A 67 4.58 9.15 -5.54
N ILE A 68 3.49 9.86 -5.82
CA ILE A 68 2.15 9.27 -5.74
C ILE A 68 2.04 8.18 -6.81
N ASN A 69 1.52 7.01 -6.45
CA ASN A 69 1.39 5.83 -7.30
C ASN A 69 2.73 5.25 -7.79
N GLY A 70 3.86 5.72 -7.28
CA GLY A 70 5.17 5.31 -7.76
C GLY A 70 5.50 5.80 -9.16
N ILE A 71 4.83 6.86 -9.65
CA ILE A 71 5.06 7.41 -10.99
C ILE A 71 6.50 7.90 -11.11
N GLY A 72 7.16 7.61 -12.23
CA GLY A 72 8.52 8.01 -12.52
C GLY A 72 9.04 7.42 -13.82
N GLU A 73 10.31 7.63 -14.09
CA GLU A 73 10.97 7.07 -15.26
C GLU A 73 10.99 5.54 -15.26
N ARG A 74 10.93 4.91 -16.39
CA ARG A 74 11.00 3.46 -16.61
C ARG A 74 9.94 2.70 -15.83
N ALA A 75 10.35 1.94 -14.78
CA ALA A 75 9.44 1.21 -13.88
C ALA A 75 8.90 2.07 -12.72
N GLY A 76 9.26 3.35 -12.68
CA GLY A 76 8.81 4.31 -11.69
C GLY A 76 9.75 4.45 -10.49
N ASN A 77 9.25 5.14 -9.49
CA ASN A 77 9.90 5.44 -8.22
C ASN A 77 9.23 4.67 -7.07
N ARG A 78 9.75 4.85 -5.83
CA ARG A 78 9.05 4.38 -4.65
C ARG A 78 7.74 5.11 -4.47
N SER A 79 6.76 4.34 -4.12
CA SER A 79 5.40 4.76 -3.92
C SER A 79 5.25 5.46 -2.56
N MET A 80 4.74 6.68 -2.55
CA MET A 80 4.50 7.44 -1.31
C MET A 80 3.58 6.69 -0.36
N GLU A 81 2.48 6.17 -0.88
CA GLU A 81 1.47 5.45 -0.12
C GLU A 81 2.04 4.22 0.60
N GLU A 82 2.97 3.51 -0.05
CA GLU A 82 3.62 2.34 0.54
C GLU A 82 4.55 2.74 1.68
N VAL A 83 5.45 3.69 1.45
CA VAL A 83 6.39 4.17 2.48
C VAL A 83 5.65 4.73 3.69
N VAL A 84 4.64 5.57 3.45
CA VAL A 84 3.84 6.18 4.54
C VAL A 84 3.11 5.12 5.34
N MET A 85 2.46 4.17 4.69
CA MET A 85 1.68 3.15 5.41
C MET A 85 2.57 2.12 6.10
N ILE A 86 3.78 1.83 5.60
CA ILE A 86 4.77 1.04 6.33
C ILE A 86 5.13 1.75 7.65
N LEU A 87 5.45 3.04 7.61
CA LEU A 87 5.79 3.80 8.83
C LEU A 87 4.61 3.88 9.81
N LYS A 88 3.38 4.01 9.32
CA LYS A 88 2.17 4.03 10.16
C LYS A 88 1.85 2.68 10.80
N SER A 89 2.14 1.58 10.11
CA SER A 89 1.88 0.21 10.58
C SER A 89 2.97 -0.29 11.54
N HIS A 90 4.21 0.14 11.36
CA HIS A 90 5.39 -0.31 12.12
C HIS A 90 5.83 0.74 13.15
N LYS A 91 4.99 0.96 14.16
CA LYS A 91 5.24 1.96 15.22
C LYS A 91 6.47 1.66 16.07
N GLU A 92 6.89 0.41 16.13
CA GLU A 92 8.13 -0.04 16.79
C GLU A 92 9.40 0.59 16.20
N LEU A 93 9.34 1.09 14.96
CA LEU A 93 10.45 1.82 14.34
C LEU A 93 10.71 3.18 14.98
N ASN A 94 9.74 3.74 15.72
CA ASN A 94 9.79 5.08 16.31
C ASN A 94 10.11 6.18 15.26
N ILE A 95 9.66 5.99 14.03
CA ILE A 95 9.78 6.92 12.91
C ILE A 95 8.38 7.13 12.35
N ASP A 96 8.00 8.38 12.14
CA ASP A 96 6.67 8.73 11.66
C ASP A 96 6.73 9.88 10.64
N THR A 97 5.60 10.20 10.05
CA THR A 97 5.40 11.28 9.09
C THR A 97 4.10 12.03 9.39
N ASN A 98 4.07 13.32 9.06
CA ASN A 98 2.89 14.17 9.23
C ASN A 98 1.91 14.08 8.04
N ILE A 99 2.09 13.13 7.12
CA ILE A 99 1.17 12.95 6.00
C ILE A 99 -0.19 12.48 6.51
N ASN A 100 -1.25 13.17 6.08
CA ASN A 100 -2.62 12.74 6.35
C ASN A 100 -2.97 11.54 5.48
N THR A 101 -2.94 10.35 6.08
CA THR A 101 -3.14 9.07 5.38
C THR A 101 -4.52 8.99 4.72
N ARG A 102 -5.56 9.58 5.30
CA ARG A 102 -6.92 9.62 4.71
C ARG A 102 -7.01 10.38 3.38
N LYS A 103 -5.96 11.09 2.99
CA LYS A 103 -5.86 11.74 1.67
C LYS A 103 -5.10 10.89 0.64
N ILE A 104 -4.55 9.74 1.02
CA ILE A 104 -3.76 8.88 0.13
C ILE A 104 -4.60 8.38 -1.04
N TYR A 105 -5.72 7.72 -0.79
CA TYR A 105 -6.56 7.18 -1.86
C TYR A 105 -7.16 8.26 -2.77
N PRO A 106 -7.76 9.35 -2.25
CA PRO A 106 -8.22 10.45 -3.09
C PRO A 106 -7.12 11.08 -3.95
N ALA A 107 -5.92 11.31 -3.38
CA ALA A 107 -4.78 11.86 -4.13
C ALA A 107 -4.30 10.89 -5.22
N SER A 108 -4.21 9.60 -4.90
CA SER A 108 -3.84 8.55 -5.86
C SER A 108 -4.80 8.52 -7.06
N ARG A 109 -6.10 8.58 -6.82
CA ARG A 109 -7.14 8.62 -7.87
C ARG A 109 -7.04 9.88 -8.72
N MET A 110 -6.86 11.03 -8.08
CA MET A 110 -6.69 12.31 -8.77
C MET A 110 -5.49 12.29 -9.72
N VAL A 111 -4.32 11.88 -9.22
CA VAL A 111 -3.08 11.81 -10.02
C VAL A 111 -3.25 10.81 -11.18
N SER A 112 -3.84 9.64 -10.92
CA SER A 112 -4.12 8.64 -11.96
C SER A 112 -4.98 9.21 -13.09
N SER A 113 -6.01 9.99 -12.74
CA SER A 113 -6.89 10.64 -13.72
C SER A 113 -6.17 11.74 -14.50
N LEU A 114 -5.48 12.65 -13.82
CA LEU A 114 -4.80 13.79 -14.44
C LEU A 114 -3.64 13.36 -15.36
N MET A 115 -2.92 12.31 -14.97
CA MET A 115 -1.79 11.77 -15.73
C MET A 115 -2.23 10.77 -16.81
N ASN A 116 -3.50 10.39 -16.84
CA ASN A 116 -4.02 9.30 -17.67
C ASN A 116 -3.21 8.00 -17.51
N MET A 117 -2.80 7.71 -16.28
CA MET A 117 -2.04 6.50 -15.90
C MET A 117 -2.88 5.66 -14.95
N PRO A 118 -3.56 4.60 -15.45
CA PRO A 118 -4.39 3.74 -14.60
C PRO A 118 -3.56 3.03 -13.53
N ILE A 119 -4.11 3.00 -12.31
CA ILE A 119 -3.51 2.26 -11.21
C ILE A 119 -3.69 0.76 -11.47
N GLN A 120 -2.63 -0.03 -11.30
CA GLN A 120 -2.73 -1.49 -11.36
C GLN A 120 -3.76 -1.99 -10.32
N PRO A 121 -4.65 -2.91 -10.70
CA PRO A 121 -5.70 -3.39 -9.80
C PRO A 121 -5.18 -3.96 -8.47
N ASN A 122 -4.03 -4.60 -8.49
CA ASN A 122 -3.37 -5.23 -7.34
C ASN A 122 -2.27 -4.36 -6.71
N LYS A 123 -2.19 -3.06 -7.07
CA LYS A 123 -1.21 -2.18 -6.42
C LYS A 123 -1.48 -2.08 -4.93
N ALA A 124 -0.42 -2.20 -4.13
CA ALA A 124 -0.52 -2.06 -2.69
C ALA A 124 -1.19 -0.73 -2.31
N ILE A 125 -1.98 -0.72 -1.27
CA ILE A 125 -2.65 0.42 -0.63
C ILE A 125 -3.76 1.05 -1.48
N VAL A 126 -3.56 1.30 -2.78
CA VAL A 126 -4.47 2.11 -3.62
C VAL A 126 -5.08 1.37 -4.80
N GLY A 127 -4.66 0.14 -5.06
CA GLY A 127 -5.27 -0.69 -6.09
C GLY A 127 -6.70 -1.08 -5.72
N ARG A 128 -7.58 -1.22 -6.72
CA ARG A 128 -8.99 -1.60 -6.46
C ARG A 128 -9.16 -2.94 -5.74
N ASN A 129 -8.14 -3.82 -5.82
CA ASN A 129 -8.14 -5.13 -5.17
C ASN A 129 -7.39 -5.12 -3.82
N ALA A 130 -6.79 -3.99 -3.41
CA ALA A 130 -5.94 -3.93 -2.22
C ALA A 130 -6.68 -4.33 -0.93
N PHE A 131 -7.99 -4.07 -0.87
CA PHE A 131 -8.88 -4.41 0.25
C PHE A 131 -10.00 -5.37 -0.18
N ALA A 132 -9.80 -6.12 -1.27
CA ALA A 132 -10.80 -7.04 -1.80
C ALA A 132 -10.45 -8.48 -1.44
N HIS A 133 -11.37 -9.16 -0.78
CA HIS A 133 -11.24 -10.57 -0.43
C HIS A 133 -12.12 -11.42 -1.35
N SER A 134 -11.52 -12.32 -2.12
CA SER A 134 -12.24 -13.20 -3.06
C SER A 134 -12.45 -14.62 -2.54
N SER A 135 -11.68 -15.05 -1.53
CA SER A 135 -11.82 -16.37 -0.91
C SER A 135 -12.90 -16.38 0.15
N GLY A 136 -13.80 -17.35 0.14
CA GLY A 136 -14.89 -17.47 1.11
C GLY A 136 -14.39 -17.57 2.56
N ILE A 137 -13.25 -18.23 2.80
CA ILE A 137 -12.62 -18.31 4.14
C ILE A 137 -12.12 -16.93 4.60
N HIS A 138 -11.48 -16.18 3.71
CA HIS A 138 -11.01 -14.83 4.01
C HIS A 138 -12.18 -13.87 4.25
N GLN A 139 -13.23 -13.94 3.42
CA GLN A 139 -14.43 -13.13 3.57
C GLN A 139 -15.14 -13.40 4.91
N ASP A 140 -15.30 -14.66 5.29
CA ASP A 140 -15.89 -15.04 6.59
C ASP A 140 -15.00 -14.57 7.76
N GLY A 141 -13.68 -14.66 7.62
CA GLY A 141 -12.72 -14.16 8.62
C GLY A 141 -12.81 -12.65 8.81
N VAL A 142 -12.84 -11.88 7.72
CA VAL A 142 -12.99 -10.40 7.76
C VAL A 142 -14.32 -9.98 8.38
N LEU A 143 -15.42 -10.67 8.06
CA LEU A 143 -16.75 -10.40 8.64
C LEU A 143 -16.80 -10.67 10.15
N LYS A 144 -15.98 -11.62 10.65
CA LYS A 144 -15.88 -11.93 12.09
C LYS A 144 -14.91 -11.01 12.81
N ASN A 145 -13.77 -10.73 12.20
CA ASN A 145 -12.75 -9.80 12.69
C ASN A 145 -11.87 -9.33 11.54
N ALA A 146 -12.01 -8.07 11.14
CA ALA A 146 -11.28 -7.47 10.03
C ALA A 146 -9.75 -7.62 10.19
N GLN A 147 -9.22 -7.49 11.41
CA GLN A 147 -7.79 -7.60 11.70
C GLN A 147 -7.19 -8.99 11.40
N THR A 148 -7.99 -10.01 11.15
CA THR A 148 -7.50 -11.35 10.82
C THR A 148 -6.79 -11.39 9.47
N TYR A 149 -7.22 -10.56 8.51
CA TYR A 149 -6.68 -10.54 7.13
C TYR A 149 -6.38 -9.13 6.62
N GLU A 150 -6.65 -8.09 7.42
CA GLU A 150 -6.39 -6.70 7.07
C GLU A 150 -5.40 -6.09 8.07
N ILE A 151 -4.20 -5.78 7.60
CA ILE A 151 -3.18 -5.08 8.40
C ILE A 151 -3.38 -3.56 8.39
N ILE A 152 -4.24 -3.06 7.52
CA ILE A 152 -4.57 -1.65 7.33
C ILE A 152 -6.09 -1.54 7.21
N ASP A 153 -6.71 -0.66 7.99
CA ASP A 153 -8.11 -0.32 7.82
C ASP A 153 -8.26 0.55 6.54
N PRO A 154 -9.16 0.20 5.58
CA PRO A 154 -9.43 1.01 4.40
C PRO A 154 -9.73 2.48 4.71
N HIS A 155 -10.42 2.76 5.82
CA HIS A 155 -10.70 4.13 6.27
C HIS A 155 -9.44 4.94 6.57
N ASP A 156 -8.37 4.28 7.02
CA ASP A 156 -7.10 4.94 7.32
C ASP A 156 -6.43 5.53 6.08
N VAL A 157 -6.75 5.03 4.90
CA VAL A 157 -6.24 5.54 3.63
C VAL A 157 -7.27 6.35 2.83
N GLY A 158 -8.47 6.54 3.38
CA GLY A 158 -9.54 7.35 2.79
C GLY A 158 -10.43 6.57 1.81
N ILE A 159 -10.62 5.29 2.07
CA ILE A 159 -11.61 4.45 1.39
C ILE A 159 -12.79 4.27 2.34
N ASP A 160 -13.94 4.83 1.97
CA ASP A 160 -15.12 4.89 2.85
C ASP A 160 -15.97 3.61 2.80
N GLU A 161 -15.74 2.72 1.83
CA GLU A 161 -16.48 1.47 1.68
C GLU A 161 -15.54 0.26 1.56
N ASN A 162 -15.71 -0.72 2.43
CA ASN A 162 -15.15 -2.07 2.26
C ASN A 162 -15.88 -2.76 1.13
N SER A 163 -15.27 -2.87 -0.05
CA SER A 163 -15.87 -3.57 -1.16
C SER A 163 -15.48 -5.05 -1.13
N ILE A 164 -16.35 -5.89 -0.55
CA ILE A 164 -16.30 -7.32 -0.83
C ILE A 164 -16.66 -7.49 -2.32
N ILE A 165 -15.68 -7.85 -3.13
CA ILE A 165 -15.90 -8.19 -4.53
C ILE A 165 -16.39 -9.63 -4.60
N LEU A 166 -17.65 -9.80 -5.03
CA LEU A 166 -18.20 -11.12 -5.25
C LEU A 166 -17.57 -11.76 -6.51
N THR A 167 -17.14 -13.00 -6.36
CA THR A 167 -16.54 -13.83 -7.43
C THR A 167 -17.09 -15.25 -7.31
N ALA A 168 -16.83 -16.11 -8.30
CA ALA A 168 -17.18 -17.54 -8.22
C ALA A 168 -16.61 -18.27 -6.98
N ARG A 169 -15.65 -17.67 -6.26
CA ARG A 169 -15.07 -18.19 -5.02
C ARG A 169 -15.70 -17.63 -3.75
N SER A 170 -16.62 -16.67 -3.88
CA SER A 170 -17.30 -16.05 -2.73
C SER A 170 -18.29 -17.02 -2.10
N GLY A 171 -18.29 -17.09 -0.77
CA GLY A 171 -19.22 -17.91 0.00
C GLY A 171 -20.59 -17.21 0.21
N ARG A 172 -21.55 -17.98 0.76
CA ARG A 172 -22.90 -17.49 1.09
C ARG A 172 -22.87 -16.29 2.04
N ALA A 173 -21.93 -16.25 2.99
CA ALA A 173 -21.79 -15.13 3.93
C ALA A 173 -21.50 -13.81 3.22
N ALA A 174 -20.61 -13.83 2.23
CA ALA A 174 -20.26 -12.65 1.43
C ALA A 174 -21.43 -12.17 0.57
N LEU A 175 -22.16 -13.09 -0.05
CA LEU A 175 -23.36 -12.77 -0.82
C LEU A 175 -24.44 -12.17 0.08
N LYS A 176 -24.68 -12.77 1.25
CA LYS A 176 -25.64 -12.25 2.24
C LYS A 176 -25.29 -10.84 2.67
N HIS A 177 -24.04 -10.60 3.05
CA HIS A 177 -23.57 -9.27 3.44
C HIS A 177 -23.75 -8.24 2.32
N ARG A 178 -23.46 -8.61 1.06
CA ARG A 178 -23.68 -7.70 -0.07
C ARG A 178 -25.16 -7.37 -0.30
N LEU A 179 -26.05 -8.35 -0.12
CA LEU A 179 -27.47 -8.14 -0.20
C LEU A 179 -27.97 -7.22 0.93
N GLU A 180 -27.48 -7.40 2.15
CA GLU A 180 -27.79 -6.53 3.30
C GLU A 180 -27.38 -5.06 3.02
N ILE A 181 -26.19 -4.82 2.46
CA ILE A 181 -25.73 -3.47 2.03
C ILE A 181 -26.69 -2.87 0.99
N LEU A 182 -27.26 -3.70 0.11
CA LEU A 182 -28.23 -3.26 -0.89
C LEU A 182 -29.67 -3.12 -0.33
N GLY A 183 -29.85 -3.34 0.98
CA GLY A 183 -31.15 -3.29 1.63
C GLY A 183 -32.04 -4.49 1.34
N ILE A 184 -31.47 -5.62 0.89
CA ILE A 184 -32.20 -6.84 0.54
C ILE A 184 -31.99 -7.87 1.64
N GLU A 185 -33.03 -8.17 2.40
CA GLU A 185 -33.05 -9.23 3.40
C GLU A 185 -33.72 -10.49 2.81
N LEU A 186 -33.05 -11.63 2.88
CA LEU A 186 -33.53 -12.91 2.40
C LEU A 186 -33.60 -13.93 3.54
N SER A 187 -34.62 -14.81 3.51
CA SER A 187 -34.61 -16.03 4.32
C SER A 187 -33.49 -16.98 3.87
N GLN A 188 -33.06 -17.89 4.74
CA GLN A 188 -31.98 -18.83 4.42
C GLN A 188 -32.26 -19.65 3.14
N GLU A 189 -33.48 -20.14 2.97
CA GLU A 189 -33.90 -20.87 1.75
C GLU A 189 -33.76 -20.04 0.46
N LYS A 190 -34.17 -18.76 0.53
CA LYS A 190 -34.05 -17.85 -0.62
C LYS A 190 -32.58 -17.52 -0.89
N LEU A 191 -31.77 -17.32 0.16
CA LEU A 191 -30.35 -17.06 0.03
C LEU A 191 -29.62 -18.23 -0.65
N ASP A 192 -29.94 -19.47 -0.28
CA ASP A 192 -29.33 -20.67 -0.87
C ASP A 192 -29.65 -20.77 -2.37
N LYS A 193 -30.89 -20.49 -2.76
CA LYS A 193 -31.30 -20.48 -4.18
C LYS A 193 -30.61 -19.36 -4.97
N VAL A 194 -30.57 -18.15 -4.41
CA VAL A 194 -29.89 -17.00 -5.04
C VAL A 194 -28.40 -17.26 -5.15
N TYR A 195 -27.81 -17.97 -4.17
CA TYR A 195 -26.40 -18.36 -4.21
C TYR A 195 -26.08 -19.34 -5.34
N GLU A 196 -26.95 -20.33 -5.58
CA GLU A 196 -26.81 -21.25 -6.71
C GLU A 196 -26.87 -20.52 -8.06
N ASP A 197 -27.80 -19.56 -8.18
CA ASP A 197 -27.91 -18.77 -9.41
C ASP A 197 -26.74 -17.81 -9.57
N PHE A 198 -26.25 -17.23 -8.49
CA PHE A 198 -25.03 -16.41 -8.48
C PHE A 198 -23.80 -17.20 -8.99
N LEU A 199 -23.61 -18.44 -8.54
CA LEU A 199 -22.48 -19.28 -8.99
C LEU A 199 -22.52 -19.62 -10.48
N LYS A 200 -23.71 -19.57 -11.11
CA LYS A 200 -23.83 -19.78 -12.57
C LYS A 200 -23.46 -18.55 -13.38
N LEU A 201 -23.52 -17.36 -12.76
CA LEU A 201 -23.27 -16.06 -13.40
C LEU A 201 -21.86 -15.53 -13.14
N ALA A 202 -21.20 -15.98 -12.09
CA ALA A 202 -19.89 -15.53 -11.65
C ALA A 202 -18.77 -16.38 -12.24
#